data_ff076f12c290d37108b4f833c0155d2e
#
_entry.id   ff076f12c290d37108b4f833c0155d2e
#
_cell.length_a   1.000
_cell.length_b   1.000
_cell.length_c   1.000
_cell.angle_alpha   90.00
_cell.angle_beta   90.00
_cell.angle_gamma   90.00
#
_symmetry.space_group_name_H-M   'P 1'
#
loop_
_entity.id
_entity.type
_entity.pdbx_description
1 polymer ?
#
loop_
_entity_poly.entity_id
_entity_poly.type
_entity_poly.pdbx_seq_one_letter_code
_entity_poly.pdbx_strand_id
1 'polypeptide(L)'
;MVTTGADIGGRLKSAVGGHQRRVEIRPSRKSPSLLDSAYRGTAPALADLLAGQVQVVFDNIPGSIGHIKTGKVRALGVTAPKRVAAIPDVPTIGETVPGYEVSIWYGIAAPRGTPPAIVETLNQAVNAVLADPKLQARLAELAGEPMPMTPAEFGKLVADETGKWGKVIRAANIKVE
;
A
#
# COMPACT_ATOMS: atom_id res chain seq x y z
N MET A 1 -4.55 1.78 1.20
CA MET A 1 -5.99 2.03 0.89
C MET A 1 -6.84 1.27 1.88
N VAL A 2 -7.97 1.83 2.29
CA VAL A 2 -8.96 1.16 3.14
C VAL A 2 -10.21 0.91 2.31
N THR A 3 -10.73 -0.31 2.31
CA THR A 3 -11.92 -0.68 1.52
C THR A 3 -12.92 -1.45 2.37
N THR A 4 -14.22 -1.31 2.10
CA THR A 4 -15.27 -2.12 2.72
C THR A 4 -16.02 -2.92 1.66
N GLY A 5 -16.41 -4.14 2.02
CA GLY A 5 -17.45 -4.89 1.31
C GLY A 5 -18.69 -4.99 2.21
N ALA A 6 -19.87 -4.73 1.66
CA ALA A 6 -21.23 -4.86 2.24
C ALA A 6 -21.50 -4.36 3.68
N ASP A 7 -22.78 -4.23 4.00
CA ASP A 7 -23.43 -3.57 5.14
C ASP A 7 -22.77 -3.79 6.52
N ILE A 8 -22.51 -2.68 7.24
CA ILE A 8 -21.78 -2.66 8.51
C ILE A 8 -22.78 -2.77 9.67
N GLY A 9 -23.50 -3.86 9.76
CA GLY A 9 -24.44 -4.15 10.85
C GLY A 9 -23.95 -5.19 11.87
N GLY A 10 -22.66 -5.26 12.19
CA GLY A 10 -22.12 -6.30 13.07
C GLY A 10 -20.67 -6.08 13.49
N ARG A 11 -20.04 -7.10 14.08
CA ARG A 11 -18.59 -7.11 14.39
C ARG A 11 -17.78 -6.85 13.13
N LEU A 12 -17.06 -5.73 13.11
CA LEU A 12 -16.13 -5.42 12.04
C LEU A 12 -14.92 -6.36 12.08
N LYS A 13 -14.66 -7.05 10.98
CA LYS A 13 -13.41 -7.78 10.75
C LYS A 13 -12.60 -6.99 9.72
N SER A 14 -11.34 -6.75 9.98
CA SER A 14 -10.41 -6.14 9.03
C SER A 14 -9.43 -7.17 8.49
N ALA A 15 -9.00 -6.99 7.27
CA ALA A 15 -7.95 -7.80 6.65
C ALA A 15 -6.81 -6.90 6.17
N VAL A 16 -5.58 -7.34 6.39
CA VAL A 16 -4.36 -6.68 5.93
C VAL A 16 -3.66 -7.59 4.94
N GLY A 17 -3.55 -7.15 3.69
CA GLY A 17 -2.83 -7.86 2.63
C GLY A 17 -1.32 -7.62 2.72
N GLY A 18 -0.55 -8.71 2.67
CA GLY A 18 0.93 -8.66 2.70
C GLY A 18 1.52 -9.01 4.08
N HIS A 19 2.75 -9.48 4.08
CA HIS A 19 3.54 -9.99 5.21
C HIS A 19 3.63 -9.03 6.40
N GLN A 20 2.53 -8.58 6.98
CA GLN A 20 2.58 -7.79 8.20
C GLN A 20 1.32 -7.95 9.06
N ARG A 21 1.62 -8.34 10.23
CA ARG A 21 1.00 -8.30 11.55
C ARG A 21 -0.13 -7.33 11.77
N ARG A 22 -1.02 -7.88 12.57
CA ARG A 22 -1.96 -7.27 13.51
C ARG A 22 -1.75 -5.75 13.66
N VAL A 23 -2.47 -4.97 12.88
CA VAL A 23 -2.76 -3.59 13.24
C VAL A 23 -3.94 -3.63 14.19
N GLU A 24 -3.67 -3.50 15.48
CA GLU A 24 -4.70 -3.36 16.48
C GLU A 24 -5.33 -1.97 16.31
N ILE A 25 -6.37 -1.86 15.50
CA ILE A 25 -7.21 -0.67 15.49
C ILE A 25 -7.99 -0.71 16.79
N ARG A 26 -7.49 0.00 17.81
CA ARG A 26 -8.18 0.10 19.10
C ARG A 26 -9.50 0.83 18.90
N PRO A 27 -10.64 0.18 19.13
CA PRO A 27 -11.92 0.86 19.08
C PRO A 27 -11.96 1.97 20.14
N SER A 28 -12.57 3.10 19.80
CA SER A 28 -12.99 4.05 20.84
C SER A 28 -13.97 3.32 21.79
N ARG A 29 -14.08 3.78 23.04
CA ARG A 29 -14.85 3.13 24.11
C ARG A 29 -16.31 2.71 23.77
N LYS A 30 -16.79 2.96 22.54
CA LYS A 30 -18.16 2.69 22.05
C LYS A 30 -18.21 1.85 20.76
N SER A 31 -17.09 1.36 20.23
CA SER A 31 -17.08 0.57 18.99
C SER A 31 -17.07 -0.94 19.28
N PRO A 32 -17.75 -1.77 18.46
CA PRO A 32 -17.63 -3.22 18.55
C PRO A 32 -16.17 -3.67 18.38
N SER A 33 -15.79 -4.76 19.02
CA SER A 33 -14.44 -5.29 18.96
C SER A 33 -14.05 -5.61 17.51
N LEU A 34 -12.99 -4.96 17.00
CA LEU A 34 -12.38 -5.34 15.74
C LEU A 34 -11.60 -6.66 15.92
N LEU A 35 -11.94 -7.65 15.11
CA LEU A 35 -11.13 -8.85 14.95
C LEU A 35 -10.22 -8.65 13.75
N ASP A 36 -8.92 -8.72 13.98
CA ASP A 36 -7.91 -8.62 12.93
C ASP A 36 -7.56 -10.02 12.40
N SER A 37 -7.47 -10.14 11.08
CA SER A 37 -7.11 -11.38 10.39
C SER A 37 -5.94 -11.11 9.45
N ALA A 38 -4.82 -11.82 9.65
CA ALA A 38 -3.66 -11.75 8.77
C ALA A 38 -3.82 -12.72 7.60
N TYR A 39 -3.52 -12.27 6.40
CA TYR A 39 -3.58 -13.05 5.17
C TYR A 39 -2.20 -13.15 4.51
N ARG A 40 -1.98 -14.23 3.77
CA ARG A 40 -0.75 -14.43 2.96
C ARG A 40 -0.81 -13.67 1.64
N GLY A 41 -1.24 -12.40 1.67
CA GLY A 41 -1.29 -11.51 0.51
C GLY A 41 -2.68 -10.98 0.21
N THR A 42 -2.76 -10.12 -0.81
CA THR A 42 -3.97 -9.40 -1.24
C THR A 42 -5.09 -10.33 -1.72
N ALA A 43 -4.78 -11.33 -2.54
CA ALA A 43 -5.80 -12.15 -3.20
C ALA A 43 -6.74 -12.88 -2.21
N PRO A 44 -6.25 -13.63 -1.19
CA PRO A 44 -7.14 -14.26 -0.22
C PRO A 44 -7.88 -13.23 0.66
N ALA A 45 -7.27 -12.09 0.98
CA ALA A 45 -7.94 -11.04 1.75
C ALA A 45 -9.14 -10.44 0.97
N LEU A 46 -8.95 -10.18 -0.33
CA LEU A 46 -10.02 -9.69 -1.20
C LEU A 46 -11.12 -10.73 -1.44
N ALA A 47 -10.76 -12.01 -1.56
CA ALA A 47 -11.76 -13.07 -1.67
C ALA A 47 -12.69 -13.10 -0.46
N ASP A 48 -12.14 -13.02 0.75
CA ASP A 48 -12.91 -12.99 1.99
C ASP A 48 -13.70 -11.68 2.17
N LEU A 49 -13.18 -10.54 1.69
CA LEU A 49 -13.91 -9.28 1.65
C LEU A 49 -15.14 -9.39 0.72
N LEU A 50 -14.96 -9.94 -0.48
CA LEU A 50 -16.03 -10.11 -1.46
C LEU A 50 -17.08 -11.13 -1.00
N ALA A 51 -16.65 -12.14 -0.24
CA ALA A 51 -17.53 -13.14 0.37
C ALA A 51 -18.19 -12.65 1.68
N GLY A 52 -17.85 -11.43 2.16
CA GLY A 52 -18.39 -10.87 3.39
C GLY A 52 -17.82 -11.48 4.69
N GLN A 53 -16.77 -12.30 4.60
CA GLN A 53 -16.11 -12.90 5.77
C GLN A 53 -15.35 -11.84 6.58
N VAL A 54 -14.83 -10.81 5.90
CA VAL A 54 -14.28 -9.59 6.50
C VAL A 54 -14.97 -8.37 5.92
N GLN A 55 -15.08 -7.29 6.69
CA GLN A 55 -15.82 -6.09 6.30
C GLN A 55 -14.91 -4.96 5.80
N VAL A 56 -13.64 -4.97 6.20
CA VAL A 56 -12.65 -3.94 5.85
C VAL A 56 -11.33 -4.60 5.50
N VAL A 57 -10.66 -4.10 4.47
CA VAL A 57 -9.32 -4.52 4.07
C VAL A 57 -8.42 -3.29 3.93
N PHE A 58 -7.21 -3.36 4.47
CA PHE A 58 -6.12 -2.45 4.14
C PHE A 58 -5.28 -3.09 3.05
N ASP A 59 -5.33 -2.57 1.84
CA ASP A 59 -4.72 -3.20 0.67
C ASP A 59 -4.01 -2.19 -0.22
N ASN A 60 -3.20 -2.70 -1.15
CA ASN A 60 -2.55 -1.92 -2.19
C ASN A 60 -3.52 -1.67 -3.35
N ILE A 61 -3.56 -0.43 -3.85
CA ILE A 61 -4.51 -0.04 -4.91
C ILE A 61 -4.46 -0.97 -6.14
N PRO A 62 -3.29 -1.39 -6.68
CA PRO A 62 -3.25 -2.24 -7.85
C PRO A 62 -4.05 -3.55 -7.72
N GLY A 63 -4.09 -4.15 -6.53
CA GLY A 63 -4.85 -5.38 -6.29
C GLY A 63 -6.37 -5.16 -6.26
N SER A 64 -6.80 -4.01 -5.77
CA SER A 64 -8.22 -3.70 -5.51
C SER A 64 -8.89 -2.85 -6.58
N ILE A 65 -8.11 -2.16 -7.44
CA ILE A 65 -8.63 -1.13 -8.37
C ILE A 65 -9.72 -1.67 -9.31
N GLY A 66 -9.60 -2.89 -9.80
CA GLY A 66 -10.60 -3.52 -10.66
C GLY A 66 -11.93 -3.75 -9.94
N HIS A 67 -11.90 -4.14 -8.67
CA HIS A 67 -13.09 -4.33 -7.85
C HIS A 67 -13.74 -3.00 -7.45
N ILE A 68 -12.94 -1.96 -7.26
CA ILE A 68 -13.44 -0.60 -6.98
C ILE A 68 -14.15 -0.04 -8.22
N LYS A 69 -13.51 -0.10 -9.39
CA LYS A 69 -14.09 0.39 -10.66
C LYS A 69 -15.39 -0.34 -11.04
N THR A 70 -15.53 -1.61 -10.67
CA THR A 70 -16.74 -2.39 -10.90
C THR A 70 -17.78 -2.29 -9.77
N GLY A 71 -17.53 -1.46 -8.75
CA GLY A 71 -18.44 -1.25 -7.63
C GLY A 71 -18.59 -2.43 -6.66
N LYS A 72 -17.80 -3.50 -6.83
CA LYS A 72 -17.82 -4.67 -5.93
C LYS A 72 -17.20 -4.38 -4.55
N VAL A 73 -16.31 -3.39 -4.50
CA VAL A 73 -15.63 -2.94 -3.29
C VAL A 73 -15.68 -1.41 -3.26
N ARG A 74 -16.01 -0.85 -2.10
CA ARG A 74 -16.02 0.60 -1.88
C ARG A 74 -14.70 1.03 -1.25
N ALA A 75 -13.95 1.90 -1.92
CA ALA A 75 -12.79 2.56 -1.33
C ALA A 75 -13.27 3.63 -0.33
N LEU A 76 -12.72 3.62 0.89
CA LEU A 76 -13.05 4.57 1.95
C LEU A 76 -12.03 5.71 2.05
N GLY A 77 -10.78 5.43 1.73
CA GLY A 77 -9.71 6.40 1.79
C GLY A 77 -8.42 5.84 1.22
N VAL A 78 -7.54 6.72 0.77
CA VAL A 78 -6.18 6.39 0.35
C VAL A 78 -5.18 6.91 1.37
N THR A 79 -4.09 6.16 1.57
CA THR A 79 -3.02 6.51 2.52
C THR A 79 -1.95 7.41 1.90
N ALA A 80 -2.02 7.64 0.58
CA ALA A 80 -1.12 8.52 -0.15
C ALA A 80 -1.29 9.99 0.28
N PRO A 81 -0.26 10.85 0.11
CA PRO A 81 -0.33 12.26 0.49
C PRO A 81 -1.31 13.08 -0.38
N LYS A 82 -1.64 12.56 -1.57
CA LYS A 82 -2.58 13.17 -2.51
C LYS A 82 -3.62 12.15 -2.96
N ARG A 83 -4.78 12.63 -3.41
CA ARG A 83 -5.79 11.79 -4.06
C ARG A 83 -5.20 11.14 -5.31
N VAL A 84 -5.60 9.92 -5.56
CA VAL A 84 -5.10 9.11 -6.67
C VAL A 84 -5.95 9.35 -7.92
N ALA A 85 -5.32 9.70 -9.03
CA ALA A 85 -6.00 10.07 -10.28
C ALA A 85 -6.95 8.98 -10.82
N ALA A 86 -6.64 7.70 -10.58
CA ALA A 86 -7.49 6.58 -11.01
C ALA A 86 -8.81 6.45 -10.21
N ILE A 87 -8.90 7.08 -9.01
CA ILE A 87 -10.06 7.09 -8.09
C ILE A 87 -10.16 8.47 -7.40
N PRO A 88 -10.39 9.55 -8.14
CA PRO A 88 -10.26 10.92 -7.63
C PRO A 88 -11.28 11.30 -6.56
N ASP A 89 -12.42 10.62 -6.52
CA ASP A 89 -13.48 10.84 -5.54
C ASP A 89 -13.15 10.27 -4.15
N VAL A 90 -12.11 9.41 -4.05
CA VAL A 90 -11.71 8.81 -2.78
C VAL A 90 -10.79 9.78 -2.03
N PRO A 91 -11.15 10.22 -0.81
CA PRO A 91 -10.34 11.16 -0.05
C PRO A 91 -9.04 10.52 0.43
N THR A 92 -8.04 11.35 0.76
CA THR A 92 -6.90 10.88 1.51
C THR A 92 -7.23 10.78 3.00
N ILE A 93 -6.58 9.83 3.71
CA ILE A 93 -6.71 9.76 5.17
C ILE A 93 -6.13 11.04 5.81
N GLY A 94 -5.10 11.62 5.20
CA GLY A 94 -4.51 12.89 5.62
C GLY A 94 -5.47 14.07 5.67
N GLU A 95 -6.55 14.06 4.86
CA GLU A 95 -7.61 15.08 4.91
C GLU A 95 -8.39 15.08 6.25
N THR A 96 -8.46 13.93 6.92
CA THR A 96 -9.14 13.76 8.20
C THR A 96 -8.17 13.63 9.37
N VAL A 97 -7.00 13.03 9.14
CA VAL A 97 -5.94 12.81 10.13
C VAL A 97 -4.69 13.54 9.66
N PRO A 98 -4.47 14.80 10.03
CA PRO A 98 -3.33 15.58 9.59
C PRO A 98 -2.00 14.87 9.90
N GLY A 99 -1.10 14.85 8.91
CA GLY A 99 0.21 14.21 9.02
C GLY A 99 0.21 12.69 8.81
N TYR A 100 -0.94 12.08 8.54
CA TYR A 100 -0.99 10.67 8.16
C TYR A 100 -0.62 10.50 6.68
N GLU A 101 0.48 9.79 6.46
CA GLU A 101 0.96 9.45 5.12
C GLU A 101 1.64 8.07 5.14
N VAL A 102 1.16 7.17 4.28
CA VAL A 102 1.78 5.87 4.02
C VAL A 102 1.76 5.62 2.52
N SER A 103 2.92 5.62 1.91
CA SER A 103 3.10 5.29 0.50
C SER A 103 3.85 3.97 0.36
N ILE A 104 3.53 3.21 -0.68
CA ILE A 104 4.23 1.99 -1.05
C ILE A 104 4.98 2.29 -2.34
N TRP A 105 6.22 1.87 -2.39
CA TRP A 105 7.07 1.97 -3.57
C TRP A 105 7.70 0.61 -3.88
N TYR A 106 8.05 0.40 -5.12
CA TYR A 106 8.74 -0.79 -5.62
C TYR A 106 10.05 -0.34 -6.27
N GLY A 107 11.09 -1.12 -6.06
CA GLY A 107 12.41 -0.84 -6.62
C GLY A 107 13.15 -2.12 -7.00
N ILE A 108 14.16 -1.97 -7.83
CA ILE A 108 15.07 -3.04 -8.23
C ILE A 108 16.38 -2.83 -7.50
N ALA A 109 16.89 -3.87 -6.86
CA ALA A 109 18.16 -3.87 -6.16
C ALA A 109 19.10 -4.94 -6.74
N ALA A 110 20.38 -4.63 -6.81
CA ALA A 110 21.42 -5.57 -7.17
C ALA A 110 22.07 -6.17 -5.90
N PRO A 111 22.64 -7.40 -5.98
CA PRO A 111 23.39 -7.98 -4.88
C PRO A 111 24.55 -7.10 -4.43
N ARG A 112 24.90 -7.20 -3.15
CA ARG A 112 26.06 -6.48 -2.61
C ARG A 112 27.33 -6.90 -3.36
N GLY A 113 28.14 -5.93 -3.75
CA GLY A 113 29.38 -6.15 -4.48
C GLY A 113 29.24 -6.17 -6.00
N THR A 114 28.02 -5.92 -6.53
CA THR A 114 27.84 -5.70 -7.97
C THR A 114 28.70 -4.50 -8.42
N PRO A 115 29.52 -4.63 -9.48
CA PRO A 115 30.38 -3.56 -9.96
C PRO A 115 29.55 -2.29 -10.29
N PRO A 116 30.04 -1.08 -9.93
CA PRO A 116 29.30 0.18 -10.16
C PRO A 116 28.87 0.39 -11.60
N ALA A 117 29.70 0.01 -12.58
CA ALA A 117 29.36 0.13 -14.00
C ALA A 117 28.15 -0.72 -14.39
N ILE A 118 27.95 -1.88 -13.78
CA ILE A 118 26.76 -2.72 -14.01
C ILE A 118 25.54 -2.08 -13.36
N VAL A 119 25.66 -1.54 -12.14
CA VAL A 119 24.56 -0.85 -11.46
C VAL A 119 24.12 0.35 -12.29
N GLU A 120 25.06 1.13 -12.82
CA GLU A 120 24.75 2.28 -13.67
C GLU A 120 24.06 1.87 -14.97
N THR A 121 24.53 0.84 -15.65
CA THR A 121 23.89 0.29 -16.86
C THR A 121 22.46 -0.16 -16.60
N LEU A 122 22.22 -0.87 -15.48
CA LEU A 122 20.87 -1.29 -15.07
C LEU A 122 19.98 -0.10 -14.76
N ASN A 123 20.51 0.91 -14.06
CA ASN A 123 19.73 2.10 -13.70
C ASN A 123 19.31 2.88 -14.95
N GLN A 124 20.23 3.07 -15.91
CA GLN A 124 19.90 3.72 -17.18
C GLN A 124 18.82 2.95 -17.95
N ALA A 125 18.92 1.62 -18.02
CA ALA A 125 17.91 0.78 -18.67
C ALA A 125 16.54 0.89 -17.98
N VAL A 126 16.49 0.83 -16.64
CA VAL A 126 15.26 0.99 -15.86
C VAL A 126 14.64 2.36 -16.07
N ASN A 127 15.42 3.44 -15.99
CA ASN A 127 14.92 4.80 -16.20
C ASN A 127 14.43 5.02 -17.64
N ALA A 128 15.07 4.42 -18.64
CA ALA A 128 14.59 4.45 -20.02
C ALA A 128 13.25 3.75 -20.17
N VAL A 129 13.04 2.59 -19.52
CA VAL A 129 11.78 1.87 -19.52
C VAL A 129 10.68 2.66 -18.78
N LEU A 130 11.00 3.31 -17.65
CA LEU A 130 10.07 4.18 -16.93
C LEU A 130 9.61 5.40 -17.74
N ALA A 131 10.42 5.83 -18.72
CA ALA A 131 10.06 6.90 -19.65
C ALA A 131 9.18 6.43 -20.82
N ASP A 132 8.99 5.11 -21.01
CA ASP A 132 8.17 4.58 -22.10
C ASP A 132 6.68 4.91 -21.88
N PRO A 133 6.01 5.59 -22.86
CA PRO A 133 4.61 5.99 -22.72
C PRO A 133 3.64 4.82 -22.50
N LYS A 134 3.93 3.63 -23.04
CA LYS A 134 3.08 2.45 -22.86
C LYS A 134 3.17 1.94 -21.41
N LEU A 135 4.38 1.93 -20.84
CA LEU A 135 4.54 1.57 -19.45
C LEU A 135 3.88 2.61 -18.53
N GLN A 136 4.05 3.90 -18.81
CA GLN A 136 3.40 4.96 -18.03
C GLN A 136 1.88 4.85 -18.05
N ALA A 137 1.28 4.58 -19.22
CA ALA A 137 -0.14 4.33 -19.32
C ALA A 137 -0.57 3.11 -18.48
N ARG A 138 0.21 2.03 -18.53
CA ARG A 138 -0.07 0.83 -17.75
C ARG A 138 0.07 1.04 -16.25
N LEU A 139 1.06 1.80 -15.80
CA LEU A 139 1.20 2.19 -14.39
C LEU A 139 0.00 3.04 -13.93
N ALA A 140 -0.40 4.02 -14.74
CA ALA A 140 -1.56 4.87 -14.42
C ALA A 140 -2.87 4.07 -14.28
N GLU A 141 -3.09 3.03 -15.11
CA GLU A 141 -4.23 2.12 -14.95
C GLU A 141 -4.23 1.40 -13.59
N LEU A 142 -3.05 1.11 -13.06
CA LEU A 142 -2.83 0.45 -11.77
C LEU A 142 -2.71 1.47 -10.62
N ALA A 143 -2.94 2.76 -10.90
CA ALA A 143 -2.75 3.85 -9.95
C ALA A 143 -1.31 3.97 -9.44
N GLY A 144 -0.32 3.58 -10.24
CA GLY A 144 1.09 3.73 -9.99
C GLY A 144 1.66 4.94 -10.72
N GLU A 145 2.69 5.54 -10.12
CA GLU A 145 3.45 6.64 -10.70
C GLU A 145 4.90 6.21 -10.92
N PRO A 146 5.50 6.50 -12.10
CA PRO A 146 6.91 6.22 -12.32
C PRO A 146 7.78 7.11 -11.42
N MET A 147 8.81 6.55 -10.82
CA MET A 147 9.77 7.25 -9.95
C MET A 147 11.20 7.06 -10.49
N PRO A 148 11.59 7.73 -11.58
CA PRO A 148 12.95 7.65 -12.08
C PRO A 148 13.93 8.28 -11.07
N MET A 149 14.96 7.55 -10.71
CA MET A 149 15.97 7.94 -9.71
C MET A 149 17.36 7.46 -10.11
N THR A 150 18.38 8.14 -9.63
CA THR A 150 19.75 7.62 -9.62
C THR A 150 19.92 6.55 -8.53
N PRO A 151 20.94 5.69 -8.61
CA PRO A 151 21.24 4.72 -7.55
C PRO A 151 21.45 5.38 -6.18
N ALA A 152 22.04 6.57 -6.14
CA ALA A 152 22.28 7.31 -4.89
C ALA A 152 20.98 7.83 -4.28
N GLU A 153 20.08 8.40 -5.08
CA GLU A 153 18.75 8.86 -4.63
C GLU A 153 17.90 7.70 -4.12
N PHE A 154 17.91 6.57 -4.84
CA PHE A 154 17.21 5.38 -4.38
C PHE A 154 17.79 4.83 -3.08
N GLY A 155 19.12 4.79 -2.95
CA GLY A 155 19.78 4.40 -1.70
C GLY A 155 19.38 5.31 -0.52
N LYS A 156 19.27 6.62 -0.75
CA LYS A 156 18.79 7.58 0.25
C LYS A 156 17.32 7.30 0.64
N LEU A 157 16.44 7.09 -0.34
CA LEU A 157 15.05 6.73 -0.10
C LEU A 157 14.94 5.49 0.80
N VAL A 158 15.69 4.43 0.50
CA VAL A 158 15.72 3.20 1.30
C VAL A 158 16.17 3.47 2.74
N ALA A 159 17.21 4.30 2.93
CA ALA A 159 17.71 4.65 4.26
C ALA A 159 16.67 5.47 5.06
N ASP A 160 16.05 6.46 4.43
CA ASP A 160 15.06 7.33 5.06
C ASP A 160 13.82 6.52 5.48
N GLU A 161 13.29 5.68 4.59
CA GLU A 161 12.15 4.79 4.89
C GLU A 161 12.48 3.76 5.95
N THR A 162 13.69 3.19 5.94
CA THR A 162 14.14 2.27 6.99
C THR A 162 14.17 2.97 8.35
N GLY A 163 14.65 4.20 8.41
CA GLY A 163 14.66 5.01 9.63
C GLY A 163 13.26 5.35 10.12
N LYS A 164 12.37 5.77 9.22
CA LYS A 164 10.95 6.10 9.48
C LYS A 164 10.21 4.88 10.05
N TRP A 165 10.21 3.77 9.33
CA TRP A 165 9.51 2.57 9.74
C TRP A 165 10.11 1.90 10.97
N GLY A 166 11.43 1.97 11.14
CA GLY A 166 12.09 1.50 12.36
C GLY A 166 11.58 2.23 13.62
N LYS A 167 11.27 3.53 13.54
CA LYS A 167 10.67 4.28 14.65
C LYS A 167 9.24 3.79 14.93
N VAL A 168 8.42 3.63 13.87
CA VAL A 168 7.03 3.17 14.00
C VAL A 168 6.96 1.76 14.59
N ILE A 169 7.77 0.82 14.09
CA ILE A 169 7.84 -0.56 14.57
C ILE A 169 8.18 -0.61 16.06
N ARG A 170 9.18 0.17 16.49
CA ARG A 170 9.57 0.24 17.91
C ARG A 170 8.47 0.86 18.76
N ALA A 171 7.88 1.98 18.34
CA ALA A 171 6.82 2.66 19.08
C ALA A 171 5.56 1.80 19.23
N ALA A 172 5.22 1.02 18.19
CA ALA A 172 4.08 0.10 18.20
C ALA A 172 4.40 -1.27 18.83
N ASN A 173 5.64 -1.49 19.32
CA ASN A 173 6.09 -2.77 19.87
C ASN A 173 5.79 -3.97 18.95
N ILE A 174 5.95 -3.78 17.64
CA ILE A 174 5.74 -4.84 16.67
C ILE A 174 6.91 -5.83 16.75
N LYS A 175 6.61 -7.10 17.08
CA LYS A 175 7.62 -8.16 17.14
C LYS A 175 7.59 -8.95 15.84
N VAL A 176 8.72 -9.37 15.30
CA VAL A 176 8.85 -10.31 14.17
C VAL A 176 8.78 -11.72 14.72
N GLU A 177 7.80 -12.53 14.31
CA GLU A 177 7.76 -13.98 14.58
C GLU A 177 8.59 -14.73 13.56
#